data_305861ab54538361bb94e79c1563f045
#
_entry.id   305861ab54538361bb94e79c1563f045
#
_cell.length_a   1.000
_cell.length_b   1.000
_cell.length_c   1.000
_cell.angle_alpha   90.00
_cell.angle_beta   90.00
_cell.angle_gamma   90.00
#
_symmetry.space_group_name_H-M   'P 1'
#
loop_
_entity.id
_entity.type
_entity.pdbx_description
1 polymer ?
#
loop_
_entity_poly.entity_id
_entity_poly.type
_entity_poly.pdbx_seq_one_letter_code
_entity_poly.pdbx_strand_id
1 'polypeptide(L)'
;MKIEYKKYTHISFDLWLTLIKSNPEFKKKRNLLFKNFFEIDSTMDKVSEVVRYYDVLGNNINEKTGLNIDTYELYYLILSALQVDIAKIDTDKLSQFYEETAALFMEYKPELIFPDTKKLFQEMTNEDKSINILSNTAFIKGRTLRKLLAHYELTDYFKFQIYSDEVGFSKPNNEIFQLVFDEINTFKSAQKKEILHVGDNSVADYNGAIRFGFDAHLLKI
;
A
#
# COMPACT_ATOMS: atom_id res chain seq x y z
N MET A 1 18.11 -7.35 2.79
CA MET A 1 17.55 -6.41 3.82
C MET A 1 18.18 -6.73 5.17
N LYS A 2 18.68 -5.71 5.92
CA LYS A 2 19.24 -5.93 7.27
C LYS A 2 18.27 -5.37 8.31
N ILE A 3 17.70 -6.24 9.15
CA ILE A 3 16.74 -5.88 10.21
C ILE A 3 17.12 -6.67 11.45
N GLU A 4 17.18 -5.97 12.60
CA GLU A 4 17.41 -6.60 13.92
C GLU A 4 16.08 -7.10 14.48
N TYR A 5 15.61 -8.29 14.00
CA TYR A 5 14.31 -8.81 14.33
C TYR A 5 14.29 -9.88 15.43
N LYS A 6 15.44 -10.43 15.82
CA LYS A 6 15.51 -11.65 16.65
C LYS A 6 14.80 -11.53 18.02
N LYS A 7 14.81 -10.33 18.64
CA LYS A 7 14.17 -10.11 19.94
C LYS A 7 12.65 -10.00 19.88
N TYR A 8 12.07 -9.86 18.68
CA TYR A 8 10.63 -9.70 18.49
C TYR A 8 9.94 -11.04 18.21
N THR A 9 8.67 -11.13 18.55
CA THR A 9 7.82 -12.30 18.31
C THR A 9 7.03 -12.18 17.01
N HIS A 10 6.79 -10.92 16.58
CA HIS A 10 6.05 -10.58 15.36
C HIS A 10 6.68 -9.41 14.63
N ILE A 11 6.71 -9.49 13.29
CA ILE A 11 7.24 -8.45 12.42
C ILE A 11 6.15 -8.00 11.44
N SER A 12 5.76 -6.73 11.52
CA SER A 12 4.81 -6.08 10.62
C SER A 12 5.57 -5.31 9.55
N PHE A 13 5.29 -5.57 8.28
CA PHE A 13 5.94 -4.88 7.17
C PHE A 13 4.98 -3.93 6.46
N ASP A 14 5.43 -2.71 6.19
CA ASP A 14 4.89 -1.93 5.10
C ASP A 14 5.23 -2.58 3.76
N LEU A 15 4.54 -2.18 2.68
CA LEU A 15 4.69 -2.79 1.37
C LEU A 15 5.40 -1.87 0.37
N TRP A 16 4.81 -0.66 0.11
CA TRP A 16 5.35 0.27 -0.87
C TRP A 16 6.65 0.92 -0.39
N LEU A 17 7.67 0.97 -1.27
CA LEU A 17 9.02 1.49 -0.95
C LEU A 17 9.70 0.80 0.24
N THR A 18 9.09 -0.29 0.74
CA THR A 18 9.64 -1.16 1.77
C THR A 18 10.01 -2.54 1.19
N LEU A 19 9.05 -3.22 0.60
CA LEU A 19 9.25 -4.51 -0.06
C LEU A 19 9.21 -4.41 -1.58
N ILE A 20 8.40 -3.50 -2.12
CA ILE A 20 8.20 -3.32 -3.56
C ILE A 20 8.42 -1.87 -4.00
N LYS A 21 8.85 -1.69 -5.23
CA LYS A 21 8.92 -0.38 -5.92
C LYS A 21 8.14 -0.43 -7.23
N SER A 22 7.51 0.69 -7.57
CA SER A 22 6.73 0.81 -8.81
C SER A 22 7.60 0.58 -10.05
N ASN A 23 7.04 -0.14 -11.02
CA ASN A 23 7.59 -0.18 -12.37
C ASN A 23 7.35 1.19 -13.05
N PRO A 24 8.36 1.87 -13.59
CA PRO A 24 8.18 3.17 -14.27
C PRO A 24 7.24 3.11 -15.46
N GLU A 25 7.22 2.01 -16.22
CA GLU A 25 6.33 1.85 -17.37
C GLU A 25 4.87 1.74 -16.96
N PHE A 26 4.57 1.13 -15.81
CA PHE A 26 3.19 1.10 -15.30
C PHE A 26 2.59 2.50 -15.19
N LYS A 27 3.31 3.46 -14.60
CA LYS A 27 2.80 4.83 -14.41
C LYS A 27 2.46 5.50 -15.75
N LYS A 28 3.32 5.35 -16.74
CA LYS A 28 3.10 5.91 -18.09
C LYS A 28 1.88 5.28 -18.76
N LYS A 29 1.81 3.95 -18.73
CA LYS A 29 0.70 3.19 -19.33
C LYS A 29 -0.63 3.46 -18.64
N ARG A 30 -0.64 3.52 -17.29
CA ARG A 30 -1.82 3.90 -16.50
C ARG A 30 -2.34 5.29 -16.90
N ASN A 31 -1.46 6.27 -17.00
CA ASN A 31 -1.88 7.63 -17.35
C ASN A 31 -2.43 7.70 -18.79
N LEU A 32 -1.86 6.93 -19.72
CA LEU A 32 -2.40 6.79 -21.08
C LEU A 32 -3.76 6.08 -21.07
N LEU A 33 -3.89 5.00 -20.30
CA LEU A 33 -5.16 4.30 -20.12
C LEU A 33 -6.23 5.25 -19.55
N PHE A 34 -5.87 6.04 -18.51
CA PHE A 34 -6.76 7.03 -17.91
C PHE A 34 -7.27 8.04 -18.93
N LYS A 35 -6.35 8.62 -19.73
CA LYS A 35 -6.69 9.56 -20.80
C LYS A 35 -7.67 8.95 -21.82
N ASN A 36 -7.36 7.75 -22.29
CA ASN A 36 -8.13 7.12 -23.35
C ASN A 36 -9.50 6.62 -22.86
N PHE A 37 -9.55 6.00 -21.68
CA PHE A 37 -10.77 5.43 -21.12
C PHE A 37 -11.85 6.48 -20.82
N PHE A 38 -11.42 7.64 -20.32
CA PHE A 38 -12.31 8.75 -20.01
C PHE A 38 -12.39 9.81 -21.11
N GLU A 39 -11.80 9.55 -22.28
CA GLU A 39 -11.81 10.46 -23.46
C GLU A 39 -11.36 11.88 -23.12
N ILE A 40 -10.28 11.99 -22.32
CA ILE A 40 -9.82 13.27 -21.77
C ILE A 40 -9.17 14.12 -22.89
N ASP A 41 -9.76 15.29 -23.16
CA ASP A 41 -9.23 16.26 -24.10
C ASP A 41 -8.16 17.16 -23.43
N SER A 42 -7.00 16.55 -23.18
CA SER A 42 -5.82 17.21 -22.61
C SER A 42 -4.55 16.54 -23.11
N THR A 43 -3.42 17.23 -23.05
CA THR A 43 -2.12 16.64 -23.40
C THR A 43 -1.74 15.56 -22.37
N MET A 44 -0.89 14.60 -22.78
CA MET A 44 -0.38 13.57 -21.86
C MET A 44 0.42 14.15 -20.70
N ASP A 45 1.15 15.26 -20.93
CA ASP A 45 1.90 15.95 -19.89
C ASP A 45 0.95 16.50 -18.81
N LYS A 46 -0.17 17.13 -19.24
CA LYS A 46 -1.17 17.65 -18.31
C LYS A 46 -1.86 16.55 -17.52
N VAL A 47 -2.23 15.45 -18.18
CA VAL A 47 -2.80 14.27 -17.49
C VAL A 47 -1.82 13.73 -16.45
N SER A 48 -0.54 13.59 -16.83
CA SER A 48 0.49 13.06 -15.94
C SER A 48 0.76 13.98 -14.75
N GLU A 49 0.78 15.30 -14.96
CA GLU A 49 0.91 16.30 -13.90
C GLU A 49 -0.25 16.19 -12.90
N VAL A 50 -1.49 16.18 -13.39
CA VAL A 50 -2.69 16.14 -12.55
C VAL A 50 -2.78 14.82 -11.77
N VAL A 51 -2.55 13.68 -12.43
CA VAL A 51 -2.53 12.37 -11.75
C VAL A 51 -1.46 12.34 -10.67
N ARG A 52 -0.25 12.86 -10.95
CA ARG A 52 0.82 12.91 -9.94
C ARG A 52 0.47 13.84 -8.77
N TYR A 53 -0.14 14.98 -9.05
CA TYR A 53 -0.56 15.92 -8.02
C TYR A 53 -1.54 15.26 -7.03
N TYR A 54 -2.58 14.59 -7.53
CA TYR A 54 -3.57 13.94 -6.67
C TYR A 54 -3.05 12.67 -5.99
N ASP A 55 -2.10 11.95 -6.60
CA ASP A 55 -1.39 10.84 -5.95
C ASP A 55 -0.67 11.33 -4.68
N VAL A 56 0.06 12.42 -4.77
CA VAL A 56 0.76 13.01 -3.62
C VAL A 56 -0.23 13.61 -2.61
N LEU A 57 -1.22 14.34 -3.09
CA LEU A 57 -2.22 14.98 -2.23
C LEU A 57 -3.03 13.96 -1.44
N GLY A 58 -3.49 12.87 -2.08
CA GLY A 58 -4.24 11.81 -1.42
C GLY A 58 -3.42 11.14 -0.31
N ASN A 59 -2.16 10.81 -0.59
CA ASN A 59 -1.27 10.25 0.44
C ASN A 59 -1.06 11.24 1.60
N ASN A 60 -0.89 12.53 1.33
CA ASN A 60 -0.74 13.55 2.36
C ASN A 60 -2.01 13.72 3.21
N ILE A 61 -3.19 13.66 2.60
CA ILE A 61 -4.46 13.72 3.33
C ILE A 61 -4.61 12.48 4.22
N ASN A 62 -4.37 11.29 3.68
CA ASN A 62 -4.44 10.04 4.44
C ASN A 62 -3.49 10.06 5.65
N GLU A 63 -2.24 10.50 5.45
CA GLU A 63 -1.26 10.61 6.53
C GLU A 63 -1.68 11.63 7.61
N LYS A 64 -2.26 12.78 7.21
CA LYS A 64 -2.68 13.84 8.14
C LYS A 64 -3.95 13.52 8.88
N THR A 65 -4.93 12.92 8.21
CA THR A 65 -6.24 12.61 8.79
C THR A 65 -6.27 11.25 9.47
N GLY A 66 -5.40 10.33 9.04
CA GLY A 66 -5.42 8.94 9.45
C GLY A 66 -6.59 8.15 8.86
N LEU A 67 -7.36 8.75 7.94
CA LEU A 67 -8.42 8.10 7.18
C LEU A 67 -7.93 7.73 5.79
N ASN A 68 -8.64 6.83 5.11
CA ASN A 68 -8.29 6.44 3.74
C ASN A 68 -9.21 7.12 2.74
N ILE A 69 -8.65 7.86 1.79
CA ILE A 69 -9.38 8.28 0.58
C ILE A 69 -9.48 7.06 -0.33
N ASP A 70 -10.70 6.70 -0.74
CA ASP A 70 -10.89 5.57 -1.67
C ASP A 70 -10.33 5.87 -3.06
N THR A 71 -9.94 4.84 -3.78
CA THR A 71 -9.41 4.94 -5.14
C THR A 71 -10.37 5.65 -6.10
N TYR A 72 -11.68 5.46 -5.94
CA TYR A 72 -12.69 6.09 -6.81
C TYR A 72 -12.85 7.58 -6.47
N GLU A 73 -12.71 7.96 -5.21
CA GLU A 73 -12.67 9.38 -4.81
C GLU A 73 -11.47 10.09 -5.45
N LEU A 74 -10.30 9.45 -5.46
CA LEU A 74 -9.13 9.97 -6.19
C LEU A 74 -9.40 10.11 -7.69
N TYR A 75 -10.08 9.13 -8.29
CA TYR A 75 -10.44 9.22 -9.72
C TYR A 75 -11.39 10.38 -9.99
N TYR A 76 -12.41 10.60 -9.17
CA TYR A 76 -13.31 11.75 -9.30
C TYR A 76 -12.56 13.08 -9.19
N LEU A 77 -11.65 13.23 -8.25
CA LEU A 77 -10.83 14.44 -8.09
C LEU A 77 -9.97 14.71 -9.34
N ILE A 78 -9.34 13.68 -9.90
CA ILE A 78 -8.52 13.78 -11.11
C ILE A 78 -9.37 14.14 -12.33
N LEU A 79 -10.51 13.45 -12.51
CA LEU A 79 -11.42 13.69 -13.62
C LEU A 79 -11.97 15.12 -13.57
N SER A 80 -12.40 15.58 -12.40
CA SER A 80 -12.85 16.96 -12.19
C SER A 80 -11.77 17.99 -12.54
N ALA A 81 -10.52 17.77 -12.10
CA ALA A 81 -9.40 18.66 -12.41
C ALA A 81 -9.02 18.66 -13.91
N LEU A 82 -9.34 17.58 -14.61
CA LEU A 82 -9.16 17.47 -16.07
C LEU A 82 -10.41 17.89 -16.85
N GLN A 83 -11.37 18.54 -16.17
CA GLN A 83 -12.60 19.10 -16.75
C GLN A 83 -13.53 18.04 -17.38
N VAL A 84 -13.44 16.80 -16.96
CA VAL A 84 -14.41 15.76 -17.34
C VAL A 84 -15.70 15.99 -16.55
N ASP A 85 -16.84 15.88 -17.22
CA ASP A 85 -18.16 15.96 -16.59
C ASP A 85 -18.42 14.76 -15.68
N ILE A 86 -18.07 14.89 -14.40
CA ILE A 86 -18.17 13.81 -13.40
C ILE A 86 -19.61 13.34 -13.17
N ALA A 87 -20.63 14.16 -13.52
CA ALA A 87 -22.02 13.73 -13.40
C ALA A 87 -22.39 12.59 -14.36
N LYS A 88 -21.59 12.37 -15.40
CA LYS A 88 -21.72 11.28 -16.38
C LYS A 88 -20.89 10.04 -16.02
N ILE A 89 -20.16 10.09 -14.92
CA ILE A 89 -19.27 8.99 -14.50
C ILE A 89 -19.94 8.30 -13.30
N ASP A 90 -20.44 7.11 -13.53
CA ASP A 90 -20.99 6.26 -12.48
C ASP A 90 -19.92 5.33 -11.86
N THR A 91 -20.31 4.65 -10.79
CA THR A 91 -19.43 3.73 -10.07
C THR A 91 -19.03 2.53 -10.93
N ASP A 92 -19.89 2.09 -11.84
CA ASP A 92 -19.61 0.94 -12.72
C ASP A 92 -18.49 1.27 -13.70
N LYS A 93 -18.51 2.48 -14.28
CA LYS A 93 -17.43 2.98 -15.14
C LYS A 93 -16.11 3.10 -14.40
N LEU A 94 -16.13 3.57 -13.14
CA LEU A 94 -14.91 3.61 -12.30
C LEU A 94 -14.41 2.21 -11.96
N SER A 95 -15.32 1.29 -11.68
CA SER A 95 -15.00 -0.11 -11.41
C SER A 95 -14.37 -0.78 -12.63
N GLN A 96 -14.93 -0.59 -13.82
CA GLN A 96 -14.35 -1.09 -15.06
C GLN A 96 -12.94 -0.53 -15.29
N PHE A 97 -12.76 0.78 -15.15
CA PHE A 97 -11.45 1.40 -15.25
C PHE A 97 -10.45 0.83 -14.24
N TYR A 98 -10.90 0.57 -13.01
CA TYR A 98 -10.06 -0.05 -12.00
C TYR A 98 -9.61 -1.46 -12.41
N GLU A 99 -10.51 -2.30 -12.94
CA GLU A 99 -10.13 -3.65 -13.39
C GLU A 99 -9.10 -3.61 -14.54
N GLU A 100 -9.24 -2.69 -15.48
CA GLU A 100 -8.24 -2.49 -16.54
C GLU A 100 -6.90 -2.00 -15.96
N THR A 101 -6.95 -1.08 -14.98
CA THR A 101 -5.76 -0.63 -14.26
C THR A 101 -5.09 -1.77 -13.47
N ALA A 102 -5.88 -2.62 -12.82
CA ALA A 102 -5.38 -3.78 -12.09
C ALA A 102 -4.75 -4.83 -13.02
N ALA A 103 -5.32 -5.06 -14.20
CA ALA A 103 -4.74 -5.93 -15.22
C ALA A 103 -3.41 -5.37 -15.73
N LEU A 104 -3.37 -4.08 -16.05
CA LEU A 104 -2.15 -3.36 -16.45
C LEU A 104 -1.07 -3.39 -15.36
N PHE A 105 -1.46 -3.25 -14.09
CA PHE A 105 -0.56 -3.35 -12.97
C PHE A 105 0.08 -4.74 -12.86
N MET A 106 -0.67 -5.79 -13.15
CA MET A 106 -0.15 -7.17 -13.17
C MET A 106 0.67 -7.49 -14.43
N GLU A 107 0.53 -6.73 -15.52
CA GLU A 107 1.41 -6.79 -16.69
C GLU A 107 2.74 -6.09 -16.41
N TYR A 108 2.71 -4.87 -15.88
CA TYR A 108 3.87 -4.05 -15.54
C TYR A 108 4.12 -4.04 -14.02
N LYS A 109 4.36 -5.23 -13.47
CA LYS A 109 4.45 -5.45 -12.03
C LYS A 109 5.51 -4.58 -11.35
N PRO A 110 5.24 -4.09 -10.12
CA PRO A 110 6.27 -3.61 -9.22
C PRO A 110 7.36 -4.67 -9.01
N GLU A 111 8.57 -4.23 -8.80
CA GLU A 111 9.71 -5.09 -8.51
C GLU A 111 9.93 -5.22 -7.00
N LEU A 112 10.43 -6.37 -6.56
CA LEU A 112 10.96 -6.50 -5.21
C LEU A 112 12.20 -5.62 -5.05
N ILE A 113 12.24 -4.82 -3.97
CA ILE A 113 13.40 -3.95 -3.68
C ILE A 113 14.61 -4.82 -3.29
N PHE A 114 14.36 -5.89 -2.54
CA PHE A 114 15.40 -6.81 -2.08
C PHE A 114 15.16 -8.20 -2.69
N PRO A 115 16.03 -8.68 -3.54
CA PRO A 115 15.90 -10.01 -4.15
C PRO A 115 15.87 -11.17 -3.13
N ASP A 116 16.46 -10.96 -1.95
CA ASP A 116 16.53 -11.92 -0.84
C ASP A 116 15.33 -11.86 0.12
N THR A 117 14.26 -11.11 -0.21
CA THR A 117 13.06 -10.95 0.66
C THR A 117 12.45 -12.29 1.04
N LYS A 118 12.27 -13.20 0.07
CA LYS A 118 11.71 -14.54 0.32
C LYS A 118 12.56 -15.34 1.30
N LYS A 119 13.89 -15.29 1.13
CA LYS A 119 14.84 -15.96 2.03
C LYS A 119 14.75 -15.40 3.45
N LEU A 120 14.69 -14.07 3.58
CA LEU A 120 14.54 -13.43 4.89
C LEU A 120 13.25 -13.86 5.59
N PHE A 121 12.12 -13.91 4.87
CA PHE A 121 10.84 -14.34 5.45
C PHE A 121 10.87 -15.81 5.87
N GLN A 122 11.53 -16.66 5.09
CA GLN A 122 11.74 -18.06 5.45
C GLN A 122 12.60 -18.21 6.71
N GLU A 123 13.68 -17.44 6.84
CA GLU A 123 14.51 -17.41 8.05
C GLU A 123 13.69 -16.98 9.27
N MET A 124 12.90 -15.89 9.15
CA MET A 124 12.02 -15.43 10.22
C MET A 124 11.00 -16.52 10.63
N THR A 125 10.36 -17.16 9.66
CA THR A 125 9.36 -18.22 9.93
C THR A 125 9.97 -19.44 10.58
N ASN A 126 11.18 -19.84 10.15
CA ASN A 126 11.93 -20.95 10.76
C ASN A 126 12.35 -20.65 12.22
N GLU A 127 12.50 -19.36 12.57
CA GLU A 127 12.75 -18.89 13.94
C GLU A 127 11.45 -18.62 14.73
N ASP A 128 10.31 -19.19 14.30
CA ASP A 128 8.98 -19.01 14.93
C ASP A 128 8.50 -17.54 15.01
N LYS A 129 8.94 -16.69 14.07
CA LYS A 129 8.42 -15.35 13.96
C LYS A 129 7.18 -15.35 13.06
N SER A 130 6.13 -14.66 13.49
CA SER A 130 4.98 -14.38 12.63
C SER A 130 5.18 -13.06 11.88
N ILE A 131 4.59 -12.96 10.68
CA ILE A 131 4.77 -11.80 9.80
C ILE A 131 3.40 -11.36 9.28
N ASN A 132 3.21 -10.05 9.13
CA ASN A 132 2.05 -9.48 8.43
C ASN A 132 2.46 -8.33 7.49
N ILE A 133 1.55 -8.00 6.56
CA ILE A 133 1.58 -6.74 5.80
C ILE A 133 0.64 -5.74 6.44
N LEU A 134 1.10 -4.49 6.56
CA LEU A 134 0.30 -3.31 6.92
C LEU A 134 0.62 -2.17 5.94
N SER A 135 -0.25 -1.93 4.97
CA SER A 135 0.03 -0.97 3.89
C SER A 135 -1.05 0.08 3.70
N ASN A 136 -0.64 1.34 3.61
CA ASN A 136 -1.49 2.37 3.03
C ASN A 136 -1.61 2.13 1.53
N THR A 137 -2.82 2.33 1.00
CA THR A 137 -3.16 2.16 -0.41
C THR A 137 -3.66 3.49 -1.00
N ALA A 138 -3.61 3.60 -2.32
CA ALA A 138 -4.14 4.74 -3.07
C ALA A 138 -4.78 4.22 -4.39
N PHE A 139 -4.05 4.30 -5.53
CA PHE A 139 -4.55 3.84 -6.83
C PHE A 139 -4.69 2.32 -6.94
N ILE A 140 -3.95 1.54 -6.16
CA ILE A 140 -3.96 0.07 -6.22
C ILE A 140 -4.49 -0.45 -4.90
N LYS A 141 -5.64 -1.09 -4.95
CA LYS A 141 -6.36 -1.65 -3.78
C LYS A 141 -5.66 -2.91 -3.25
N GLY A 142 -5.86 -3.21 -1.98
CA GLY A 142 -5.32 -4.38 -1.29
C GLY A 142 -5.58 -5.69 -2.03
N ARG A 143 -6.78 -5.86 -2.62
CA ARG A 143 -7.12 -7.06 -3.42
C ARG A 143 -6.19 -7.31 -4.61
N THR A 144 -5.65 -6.25 -5.23
CA THR A 144 -4.69 -6.37 -6.34
C THR A 144 -3.27 -6.59 -5.81
N LEU A 145 -2.91 -5.96 -4.68
CA LEU A 145 -1.63 -6.18 -4.02
C LEU A 145 -1.46 -7.62 -3.52
N ARG A 146 -2.55 -8.27 -3.06
CA ARG A 146 -2.53 -9.72 -2.73
C ARG A 146 -2.18 -10.57 -3.94
N LYS A 147 -2.70 -10.27 -5.14
CA LYS A 147 -2.34 -10.98 -6.38
C LYS A 147 -0.85 -10.81 -6.71
N LEU A 148 -0.29 -9.62 -6.47
CA LEU A 148 1.14 -9.36 -6.65
C LEU A 148 1.99 -10.18 -5.68
N LEU A 149 1.62 -10.22 -4.38
CA LEU A 149 2.33 -11.02 -3.38
C LEU A 149 2.27 -12.52 -3.67
N ALA A 150 1.12 -13.00 -4.19
CA ALA A 150 0.98 -14.38 -4.66
C ALA A 150 1.90 -14.67 -5.87
N HIS A 151 2.02 -13.72 -6.81
CA HIS A 151 2.95 -13.85 -7.95
C HIS A 151 4.41 -14.01 -7.50
N TYR A 152 4.80 -13.31 -6.42
CA TYR A 152 6.15 -13.43 -5.83
C TYR A 152 6.28 -14.62 -4.85
N GLU A 153 5.24 -15.43 -4.71
CA GLU A 153 5.19 -16.56 -3.76
C GLU A 153 5.48 -16.13 -2.32
N LEU A 154 4.98 -14.95 -1.93
CA LEU A 154 5.18 -14.40 -0.59
C LEU A 154 3.96 -14.56 0.33
N THR A 155 2.79 -14.92 -0.21
CA THR A 155 1.52 -14.95 0.53
C THR A 155 1.58 -15.86 1.76
N ASP A 156 2.19 -17.03 1.64
CA ASP A 156 2.21 -18.06 2.69
C ASP A 156 3.06 -17.68 3.91
N TYR A 157 3.91 -16.65 3.80
CA TYR A 157 4.67 -16.14 4.94
C TYR A 157 3.85 -15.24 5.84
N PHE A 158 2.76 -14.63 5.33
CA PHE A 158 1.96 -13.69 6.10
C PHE A 158 0.81 -14.39 6.83
N LYS A 159 0.71 -14.17 8.13
CA LYS A 159 -0.45 -14.61 8.91
C LYS A 159 -1.72 -13.87 8.52
N PHE A 160 -1.58 -12.58 8.21
CA PHE A 160 -2.65 -11.72 7.72
C PHE A 160 -2.08 -10.52 6.94
N GLN A 161 -2.94 -9.79 6.26
CA GLN A 161 -2.59 -8.60 5.50
C GLN A 161 -3.68 -7.55 5.71
N ILE A 162 -3.30 -6.34 6.14
CA ILE A 162 -4.20 -5.20 6.35
C ILE A 162 -3.85 -4.10 5.34
N TYR A 163 -4.85 -3.62 4.63
CA TYR A 163 -4.76 -2.55 3.65
C TYR A 163 -5.72 -1.43 4.00
N SER A 164 -5.28 -0.18 3.88
CA SER A 164 -6.07 0.98 4.31
C SER A 164 -7.40 1.13 3.57
N ASP A 165 -7.48 0.73 2.29
CA ASP A 165 -8.73 0.75 1.50
C ASP A 165 -9.79 -0.24 2.00
N GLU A 166 -9.39 -1.26 2.75
CA GLU A 166 -10.31 -2.28 3.27
C GLU A 166 -10.84 -1.94 4.67
N VAL A 167 -10.05 -1.19 5.44
CA VAL A 167 -10.39 -0.88 6.85
C VAL A 167 -10.74 0.59 7.08
N GLY A 168 -10.55 1.46 6.09
CA GLY A 168 -10.88 2.88 6.17
C GLY A 168 -9.90 3.74 6.96
N PHE A 169 -8.87 3.14 7.54
CA PHE A 169 -7.81 3.84 8.30
C PHE A 169 -6.47 3.72 7.60
N SER A 170 -5.67 4.80 7.67
CA SER A 170 -4.31 4.84 7.13
C SER A 170 -3.28 5.09 8.25
N LYS A 171 -2.09 4.49 8.14
CA LYS A 171 -0.96 4.91 8.97
C LYS A 171 -0.73 6.42 8.77
N PRO A 172 -0.47 7.18 9.84
CA PRO A 172 -0.07 6.78 11.20
C PRO A 172 -1.21 6.70 12.23
N ASN A 173 -2.47 6.46 11.83
CA ASN A 173 -3.59 6.35 12.77
C ASN A 173 -3.41 5.14 13.72
N ASN A 174 -3.71 5.35 15.01
CA ASN A 174 -3.61 4.27 16.01
C ASN A 174 -4.57 3.12 15.73
N GLU A 175 -5.74 3.37 15.14
CA GLU A 175 -6.74 2.33 14.86
C GLU A 175 -6.20 1.25 13.92
N ILE A 176 -5.43 1.62 12.90
CA ILE A 176 -4.86 0.63 11.97
C ILE A 176 -3.78 -0.23 12.64
N PHE A 177 -3.01 0.32 13.59
CA PHE A 177 -2.07 -0.44 14.39
C PHE A 177 -2.77 -1.29 15.44
N GLN A 178 -3.93 -0.82 15.97
CA GLN A 178 -4.74 -1.62 16.89
C GLN A 178 -5.29 -2.87 16.18
N LEU A 179 -5.75 -2.75 14.93
CA LEU A 179 -6.17 -3.92 14.13
C LEU A 179 -5.03 -4.93 13.98
N VAL A 180 -3.79 -4.48 13.74
CA VAL A 180 -2.63 -5.38 13.70
C VAL A 180 -2.43 -6.09 15.03
N PHE A 181 -2.51 -5.34 16.14
CA PHE A 181 -2.33 -5.90 17.49
C PHE A 181 -3.40 -6.91 17.86
N ASP A 182 -4.65 -6.62 17.52
CA ASP A 182 -5.78 -7.49 17.78
C ASP A 182 -5.66 -8.79 16.97
N GLU A 183 -5.34 -8.73 15.68
CA GLU A 183 -5.11 -9.91 14.85
C GLU A 183 -3.97 -10.79 15.37
N ILE A 184 -2.86 -10.21 15.81
CA ILE A 184 -1.76 -10.98 16.41
C ILE A 184 -2.26 -11.76 17.63
N ASN A 185 -3.05 -11.12 18.49
CA ASN A 185 -3.55 -11.75 19.72
C ASN A 185 -4.62 -12.81 19.49
N THR A 186 -5.12 -12.99 18.27
CA THR A 186 -6.00 -14.14 17.94
C THR A 186 -5.25 -15.47 17.89
N PHE A 187 -3.95 -15.46 17.56
CA PHE A 187 -3.16 -16.70 17.39
C PHE A 187 -1.89 -16.76 18.25
N LYS A 188 -1.44 -15.63 18.83
CA LYS A 188 -0.24 -15.57 19.67
C LYS A 188 -0.37 -14.42 20.67
N SER A 189 -0.35 -14.73 21.97
CA SER A 189 -0.30 -13.67 22.98
C SER A 189 1.01 -12.88 22.85
N ALA A 190 0.91 -11.58 22.63
CA ALA A 190 2.07 -10.71 22.47
C ALA A 190 1.86 -9.36 23.18
N GLN A 191 2.94 -8.77 23.67
CA GLN A 191 2.95 -7.39 24.14
C GLN A 191 3.33 -6.44 22.99
N LYS A 192 2.89 -5.19 23.04
CA LYS A 192 3.18 -4.21 21.97
C LYS A 192 4.69 -4.08 21.70
N LYS A 193 5.54 -4.13 22.72
CA LYS A 193 7.01 -4.06 22.60
C LYS A 193 7.68 -5.30 21.99
N GLU A 194 6.95 -6.38 21.83
CA GLU A 194 7.42 -7.59 21.16
C GLU A 194 7.11 -7.58 19.66
N ILE A 195 6.54 -6.49 19.15
CA ILE A 195 6.17 -6.30 17.75
C ILE A 195 7.07 -5.23 17.15
N LEU A 196 7.70 -5.57 16.01
CA LEU A 196 8.49 -4.64 15.21
C LEU A 196 7.71 -4.25 13.95
N HIS A 197 7.49 -2.96 13.73
CA HIS A 197 7.02 -2.47 12.43
C HIS A 197 8.20 -1.98 11.59
N VAL A 198 8.27 -2.41 10.34
CA VAL A 198 9.32 -2.08 9.37
C VAL A 198 8.71 -1.32 8.21
N GLY A 199 9.18 -0.12 7.93
CA GLY A 199 8.71 0.70 6.82
C GLY A 199 9.71 1.78 6.42
N ASP A 200 9.44 2.48 5.31
CA ASP A 200 10.30 3.53 4.76
C ASP A 200 9.85 4.95 5.16
N ASN A 201 8.58 5.12 5.55
CA ASN A 201 8.02 6.43 5.88
C ASN A 201 8.23 6.76 7.37
N SER A 202 8.96 7.87 7.61
CA SER A 202 9.27 8.32 8.98
C SER A 202 8.02 8.71 9.78
N VAL A 203 6.96 9.21 9.14
CA VAL A 203 5.72 9.64 9.80
C VAL A 203 4.73 8.49 9.92
N ALA A 204 4.37 7.88 8.79
CA ALA A 204 3.36 6.84 8.73
C ALA A 204 3.80 5.57 9.46
N ASP A 205 5.01 5.07 9.17
CA ASP A 205 5.50 3.81 9.71
C ASP A 205 6.20 4.00 11.05
N TYR A 206 7.34 4.75 11.04
CA TYR A 206 8.19 4.82 12.22
C TYR A 206 7.51 5.52 13.40
N ASN A 207 7.11 6.79 13.21
CA ASN A 207 6.48 7.56 14.29
C ASN A 207 5.10 7.01 14.65
N GLY A 208 4.34 6.50 13.67
CA GLY A 208 3.05 5.87 13.89
C GLY A 208 3.16 4.65 14.80
N ALA A 209 4.05 3.71 14.47
CA ALA A 209 4.29 2.50 15.23
C ALA A 209 4.79 2.80 16.66
N ILE A 210 5.80 3.69 16.81
CA ILE A 210 6.34 4.09 18.12
C ILE A 210 5.26 4.73 19.00
N ARG A 211 4.43 5.64 18.44
CA ARG A 211 3.36 6.29 19.18
C ARG A 211 2.29 5.30 19.65
N PHE A 212 1.99 4.28 18.85
CA PHE A 212 1.07 3.21 19.22
C PHE A 212 1.65 2.29 20.32
N GLY A 213 2.97 2.20 20.42
CA GLY A 213 3.69 1.41 21.41
C GLY A 213 4.41 0.17 20.85
N PHE A 214 4.43 -0.02 19.51
CA PHE A 214 5.33 -0.97 18.86
C PHE A 214 6.76 -0.45 18.86
N ASP A 215 7.73 -1.32 18.62
CA ASP A 215 9.04 -0.90 18.15
C ASP A 215 9.00 -0.68 16.62
N ALA A 216 9.91 0.15 16.10
CA ALA A 216 9.93 0.47 14.68
C ALA A 216 11.35 0.44 14.11
N HIS A 217 11.44 0.02 12.83
CA HIS A 217 12.66 0.09 12.03
C HIS A 217 12.41 0.93 10.79
N LEU A 218 13.06 2.09 10.71
CA LEU A 218 12.99 2.92 9.51
C LEU A 218 14.00 2.40 8.49
N LEU A 219 13.45 1.88 7.38
CA LEU A 219 14.26 1.38 6.28
C LEU A 219 14.77 2.57 5.45
N LYS A 220 16.08 2.64 5.26
CA LYS A 220 16.73 3.62 4.37
C LYS A 220 17.18 2.89 3.11
N ILE A 221 16.63 3.26 1.97
CA ILE A 221 16.95 2.72 0.65
C ILE A 221 17.86 3.68 -0.11
#